data_99881fddb18760a15b74fe2feb904a7f
#
_entry.id   99881fddb18760a15b74fe2feb904a7f
#
_cell.length_a   1.000
_cell.length_b   1.000
_cell.length_c   1.000
_cell.angle_alpha   90.00
_cell.angle_beta   90.00
_cell.angle_gamma   90.00
#
_symmetry.space_group_name_H-M   'P 1'
#
loop_
_entity.id
_entity.type
_entity.pdbx_description
1 polymer ?
#
loop_
_entity_poly.entity_id
_entity_poly.type
_entity_poly.pdbx_seq_one_letter_code
_entity_poly.pdbx_strand_id
1 'polypeptide(L)'
;MALSTEEVLAGLAELINDETGIATDSVALDKSFTDDLDIDSISMMTIVVNAEEKFDVKIPDDEVKNLKTVGDAVAFIERAQG
;
A
#
# COMPACT_ATOMS: atom_id res chain seq x y z
N MET A 1 -1.02 -13.00 -14.54
CA MET A 1 -1.71 -13.55 -13.37
C MET A 1 -1.74 -12.56 -12.23
N ALA A 2 -2.90 -12.39 -11.63
CA ALA A 2 -3.03 -11.47 -10.50
C ALA A 2 -2.43 -12.07 -9.23
N LEU A 3 -1.86 -11.21 -8.41
CA LEU A 3 -1.32 -11.62 -7.12
C LEU A 3 -2.45 -11.84 -6.12
N SER A 4 -2.23 -12.73 -5.17
CA SER A 4 -3.18 -12.96 -4.09
C SER A 4 -3.14 -11.80 -3.08
N THR A 5 -4.14 -11.74 -2.20
CA THR A 5 -4.18 -10.75 -1.14
C THR A 5 -2.90 -10.76 -0.31
N GLU A 6 -2.44 -11.94 0.05
CA GLU A 6 -1.21 -12.07 0.87
C GLU A 6 0.01 -11.58 0.12
N GLU A 7 0.09 -11.86 -1.17
CA GLU A 7 1.21 -11.41 -1.99
C GLU A 7 1.24 -9.90 -2.15
N VAL A 8 0.07 -9.31 -2.37
CA VAL A 8 -0.05 -7.86 -2.46
C VAL A 8 0.32 -7.22 -1.13
N LEU A 9 -0.19 -7.77 -0.04
CA LEU A 9 0.12 -7.27 1.30
C LEU A 9 1.62 -7.34 1.58
N ALA A 10 2.24 -8.47 1.28
CA ALA A 10 3.68 -8.64 1.51
C ALA A 10 4.49 -7.63 0.69
N GLY A 11 4.14 -7.44 -0.58
CA GLY A 11 4.83 -6.48 -1.43
C GLY A 11 4.66 -5.06 -0.94
N LEU A 12 3.45 -4.71 -0.52
CA LEU A 12 3.17 -3.39 0.02
C LEU A 12 3.92 -3.16 1.33
N ALA A 13 3.99 -4.18 2.18
CA ALA A 13 4.74 -4.10 3.43
C ALA A 13 6.22 -3.83 3.18
N GLU A 14 6.80 -4.46 2.16
CA GLU A 14 8.19 -4.21 1.79
C GLU A 14 8.40 -2.76 1.35
N LEU A 15 7.48 -2.21 0.58
CA LEU A 15 7.56 -0.81 0.14
C LEU A 15 7.48 0.13 1.33
N ILE A 16 6.60 -0.16 2.27
CA ILE A 16 6.45 0.65 3.48
C ILE A 16 7.73 0.57 4.31
N ASN A 17 8.30 -0.62 4.45
CA ASN A 17 9.55 -0.79 5.19
C ASN A 17 10.68 0.00 4.55
N ASP A 18 10.80 -0.05 3.22
CA ASP A 18 11.85 0.66 2.49
C ASP A 18 11.73 2.18 2.66
N GLU A 19 10.50 2.69 2.69
CA GLU A 19 10.29 4.14 2.77
C GLU A 19 10.36 4.66 4.20
N THR A 20 9.82 3.94 5.16
CA THR A 20 9.63 4.43 6.52
C THR A 20 10.44 3.68 7.58
N GLY A 21 10.94 2.49 7.29
CA GLY A 21 11.63 1.64 8.26
C GLY A 21 10.69 0.85 9.15
N ILE A 22 9.38 0.94 8.92
CA ILE A 22 8.41 0.17 9.70
C ILE A 22 8.58 -1.32 9.38
N ALA A 23 8.64 -2.15 10.40
CA ALA A 23 8.81 -3.58 10.23
C ALA A 23 7.67 -4.16 9.41
N THR A 24 7.97 -5.07 8.49
CA THR A 24 6.94 -5.69 7.64
C THR A 24 5.89 -6.42 8.49
N ASP A 25 6.29 -6.97 9.62
CA ASP A 25 5.38 -7.65 10.55
C ASP A 25 4.34 -6.71 11.17
N SER A 26 4.64 -5.42 11.18
CA SER A 26 3.72 -4.41 11.71
C SER A 26 2.67 -3.98 10.71
N VAL A 27 2.83 -4.34 9.44
CA VAL A 27 1.90 -3.98 8.38
C VAL A 27 0.84 -5.04 8.25
N ALA A 28 -0.40 -4.70 8.57
CA ALA A 28 -1.54 -5.62 8.49
C ALA A 28 -2.72 -4.92 7.83
N LEU A 29 -3.66 -5.69 7.34
CA LEU A 29 -4.80 -5.15 6.60
C LEU A 29 -5.63 -4.15 7.40
N ASP A 30 -5.72 -4.33 8.70
CA ASP A 30 -6.52 -3.45 9.57
C ASP A 30 -5.77 -2.23 10.05
N LYS A 31 -4.51 -2.08 9.68
CA LYS A 31 -3.71 -0.93 10.11
C LYS A 31 -3.97 0.28 9.22
N SER A 32 -4.14 1.44 9.85
CA SER A 32 -4.31 2.68 9.14
C SER A 32 -2.94 3.27 8.81
N PHE A 33 -2.80 3.84 7.62
CA PHE A 33 -1.52 4.41 7.19
C PHE A 33 -1.09 5.57 8.07
N THR A 34 -2.03 6.43 8.44
CA THR A 34 -1.70 7.63 9.21
C THR A 34 -1.77 7.41 10.71
N ASP A 35 -2.77 6.69 11.19
CA ASP A 35 -3.01 6.52 12.62
C ASP A 35 -2.17 5.41 13.24
N ASP A 36 -2.07 4.28 12.57
CA ASP A 36 -1.37 3.11 13.12
C ASP A 36 0.09 3.06 12.68
N LEU A 37 0.36 3.42 11.41
CA LEU A 37 1.71 3.35 10.86
C LEU A 37 2.42 4.70 10.86
N ASP A 38 1.71 5.76 11.18
CA ASP A 38 2.25 7.12 11.27
C ASP A 38 2.99 7.53 9.99
N ILE A 39 2.42 7.21 8.85
CA ILE A 39 2.98 7.55 7.54
C ILE A 39 2.43 8.90 7.12
N ASP A 40 3.30 9.86 6.82
CA ASP A 40 2.87 11.18 6.39
C ASP A 40 2.49 11.19 4.89
N SER A 41 1.94 12.31 4.44
CA SER A 41 1.47 12.44 3.05
C SER A 41 2.58 12.25 2.03
N ILE A 42 3.76 12.74 2.34
CA ILE A 42 4.91 12.66 1.41
C ILE A 42 5.36 11.22 1.26
N SER A 43 5.52 10.52 2.38
CA SER A 43 5.90 9.11 2.34
C SER A 43 4.82 8.26 1.68
N MET A 44 3.56 8.59 1.93
CA MET A 44 2.44 7.89 1.32
C MET A 44 2.48 8.00 -0.21
N MET A 45 2.77 9.19 -0.73
CA MET A 45 2.87 9.38 -2.17
C MET A 45 4.01 8.57 -2.77
N THR A 46 5.15 8.51 -2.07
CA THR A 46 6.28 7.69 -2.52
C THR A 46 5.91 6.22 -2.56
N ILE A 47 5.24 5.75 -1.51
CA ILE A 47 4.78 4.37 -1.43
C ILE A 47 3.82 4.06 -2.58
N VAL A 48 2.89 4.97 -2.86
CA VAL A 48 1.93 4.81 -3.94
C VAL A 48 2.62 4.70 -5.30
N VAL A 49 3.58 5.58 -5.57
CA VAL A 49 4.31 5.55 -6.84
C VAL A 49 5.07 4.22 -6.99
N ASN A 50 5.73 3.80 -5.91
CA ASN A 50 6.46 2.54 -5.93
C ASN A 50 5.52 1.34 -6.11
N ALA A 51 4.33 1.41 -5.52
CA ALA A 51 3.33 0.35 -5.67
C ALA A 51 2.83 0.27 -7.10
N GLU A 52 2.63 1.41 -7.75
CA GLU A 52 2.23 1.43 -9.14
C GLU A 52 3.23 0.70 -10.03
N GLU A 53 4.51 0.92 -9.78
CA GLU A 53 5.56 0.27 -10.54
C GLU A 53 5.68 -1.22 -10.19
N LYS A 54 5.62 -1.53 -8.90
CA LYS A 54 5.80 -2.90 -8.43
C LYS A 54 4.68 -3.82 -8.88
N PHE A 55 3.44 -3.33 -8.84
CA PHE A 55 2.26 -4.13 -9.16
C PHE A 55 1.71 -3.85 -10.55
N ASP A 56 2.33 -2.92 -11.29
CA ASP A 56 1.91 -2.54 -12.64
C ASP A 56 0.44 -2.11 -12.65
N VAL A 57 0.09 -1.19 -11.76
CA VAL A 57 -1.26 -0.67 -11.62
C VAL A 57 -1.23 0.85 -11.61
N LYS A 58 -2.38 1.48 -11.81
CA LYS A 58 -2.53 2.93 -11.72
C LYS A 58 -3.34 3.27 -10.48
N ILE A 59 -2.80 4.17 -9.66
CA ILE A 59 -3.49 4.65 -8.46
C ILE A 59 -3.63 6.17 -8.57
N PRO A 60 -4.77 6.67 -9.09
CA PRO A 60 -4.97 8.12 -9.23
C PRO A 60 -4.93 8.81 -7.87
N ASP A 61 -4.52 10.08 -7.86
CA ASP A 61 -4.46 10.87 -6.63
C ASP A 61 -5.79 10.89 -5.89
N ASP A 62 -6.89 10.92 -6.62
CA ASP A 62 -8.23 10.91 -6.01
C ASP A 62 -8.47 9.63 -5.22
N GLU A 63 -7.93 8.52 -5.69
CA GLU A 63 -8.08 7.24 -5.00
C GLU A 63 -7.18 7.15 -3.78
N VAL A 64 -6.01 7.79 -3.82
CA VAL A 64 -5.11 7.80 -2.68
C VAL A 64 -5.80 8.34 -1.44
N LYS A 65 -6.65 9.32 -1.60
CA LYS A 65 -7.41 9.91 -0.49
C LYS A 65 -8.34 8.91 0.18
N ASN A 66 -8.77 7.90 -0.55
CA ASN A 66 -9.67 6.86 -0.05
C ASN A 66 -8.93 5.68 0.58
N LEU A 67 -7.61 5.64 0.44
CA LEU A 67 -6.80 4.55 0.99
C LEU A 67 -6.43 4.85 2.43
N LYS A 68 -7.35 4.58 3.34
CA LYS A 68 -7.15 4.86 4.76
C LYS A 68 -6.38 3.76 5.47
N THR A 69 -6.65 2.52 5.10
CA THR A 69 -6.00 1.36 5.71
C THR A 69 -5.19 0.60 4.67
N VAL A 70 -4.28 -0.24 5.16
CA VAL A 70 -3.51 -1.13 4.29
C VAL A 70 -4.45 -2.02 3.48
N GLY A 71 -5.53 -2.49 4.11
CA GLY A 71 -6.53 -3.30 3.43
C GLY A 71 -7.19 -2.58 2.27
N ASP A 72 -7.46 -1.28 2.42
CA ASP A 72 -8.03 -0.48 1.34
C ASP A 72 -7.08 -0.46 0.14
N ALA A 73 -5.80 -0.28 0.39
CA ALA A 73 -4.80 -0.25 -0.67
C ALA A 73 -4.65 -1.62 -1.34
N VAL A 74 -4.64 -2.68 -0.54
CA VAL A 74 -4.54 -4.05 -1.05
C VAL A 74 -5.75 -4.34 -1.94
N ALA A 75 -6.95 -4.01 -1.48
CA ALA A 75 -8.17 -4.23 -2.26
C ALA A 75 -8.15 -3.45 -3.58
N PHE A 76 -7.66 -2.21 -3.54
CA PHE A 76 -7.56 -1.40 -4.74
C PHE A 76 -6.60 -2.04 -5.75
N ILE A 77 -5.44 -2.46 -5.29
CA ILE A 77 -4.43 -3.08 -6.15
C ILE A 77 -4.97 -4.37 -6.76
N GLU A 78 -5.65 -5.19 -5.97
CA GLU A 78 -6.24 -6.42 -6.47
C GLU A 78 -7.24 -6.17 -7.59
N ARG A 79 -8.10 -5.16 -7.43
CA ARG A 79 -9.07 -4.79 -8.45
C ARG A 79 -8.40 -4.23 -9.69
N ALA A 80 -7.34 -3.45 -9.50
CA ALA A 80 -6.65 -2.79 -10.60
C ALA A 80 -5.90 -3.78 -11.49
N GLN A 81 -5.38 -4.87 -10.91
CA GLN A 81 -4.69 -5.88 -11.71
C GLN A 81 -5.64 -6.88 -12.35
N GLY A 82 -6.84 -6.92 -11.87
CA GLY A 82 -7.82 -7.91 -12.24
C GLY A 82 -8.45 -7.84 -13.49
#